data_0eaa35543b1026ab2c26df99aff7ab25
#
_entry.id   0eaa35543b1026ab2c26df99aff7ab25
#
_cell.length_a   1.000
_cell.length_b   1.000
_cell.length_c   1.000
_cell.angle_alpha   90.00
_cell.angle_beta   90.00
_cell.angle_gamma   90.00
#
_symmetry.space_group_name_H-M   'P 1'
#
loop_
_entity.id
_entity.type
_entity.pdbx_description
1 polymer ?
#
loop_
_entity_poly.entity_id
_entity_poly.type
_entity_poly.pdbx_seq_one_letter_code
_entity_poly.pdbx_strand_id
1 'polypeptide(L)'
;TFDECVSTLRSIGIRPIVHMIAGLPNENMTDMLNTADYIAHCGASGIKIQLLHILQGTDLCQDYDKGLFNVLSLEEYMDIAGQIITHLPPDMVVHRITGDGPKSILKAPLWSSNKKLVLNSLNKHFKDNNIYQGRNYV
;
A
#
# COMPACT_ATOMS: atom_id res chain seq x y z
N THR A 1 -20.23 -9.50 1.80
CA THR A 1 -19.21 -8.85 0.93
C THR A 1 -18.39 -7.81 1.68
N PHE A 2 -17.32 -7.30 1.07
CA PHE A 2 -16.51 -6.25 1.65
C PHE A 2 -17.34 -4.98 1.91
N ASP A 3 -18.12 -4.55 0.93
CA ASP A 3 -18.98 -3.35 1.05
C ASP A 3 -20.03 -3.48 2.14
N GLU A 4 -20.67 -4.63 2.25
CA GLU A 4 -21.62 -4.92 3.33
C GLU A 4 -20.94 -4.86 4.70
N CYS A 5 -19.72 -5.41 4.82
CA CYS A 5 -18.95 -5.35 6.05
C CYS A 5 -18.64 -3.90 6.45
N VAL A 6 -18.11 -3.10 5.53
CA VAL A 6 -17.80 -1.68 5.78
C VAL A 6 -19.06 -0.91 6.16
N SER A 7 -20.17 -1.11 5.43
CA SER A 7 -21.45 -0.47 5.69
C SER A 7 -21.99 -0.85 7.08
N THR A 8 -21.94 -2.12 7.44
CA THR A 8 -22.40 -2.62 8.75
C THR A 8 -21.59 -2.02 9.89
N LEU A 9 -20.25 -2.00 9.77
CA LEU A 9 -19.37 -1.41 10.78
C LEU A 9 -19.69 0.07 11.00
N ARG A 10 -19.89 0.82 9.93
CA ARG A 10 -20.25 2.24 10.00
C ARG A 10 -21.62 2.46 10.66
N SER A 11 -22.62 1.63 10.35
CA SER A 11 -23.97 1.76 10.89
C SER A 11 -24.03 1.61 12.41
N ILE A 12 -23.05 0.93 13.01
CA ILE A 12 -22.93 0.75 14.47
C ILE A 12 -21.87 1.66 15.11
N GLY A 13 -21.38 2.67 14.37
CA GLY A 13 -20.43 3.67 14.88
C GLY A 13 -18.96 3.23 14.89
N ILE A 14 -18.62 2.09 14.29
CA ILE A 14 -17.23 1.65 14.13
C ILE A 14 -16.63 2.30 12.88
N ARG A 15 -15.42 2.86 13.01
CA ARG A 15 -14.67 3.45 11.89
C ARG A 15 -13.75 2.39 11.24
N PRO A 16 -14.12 1.84 10.07
CA PRO A 16 -13.31 0.83 9.41
C PRO A 16 -12.04 1.42 8.83
N ILE A 17 -10.93 0.70 8.99
CA ILE A 17 -9.62 1.01 8.41
C ILE A 17 -9.25 -0.14 7.49
N VAL A 18 -9.04 0.16 6.21
CA VAL A 18 -8.71 -0.84 5.20
C VAL A 18 -7.20 -1.03 5.09
N HIS A 19 -6.75 -2.26 4.96
CA HIS A 19 -5.37 -2.59 4.63
C HIS A 19 -5.26 -2.86 3.13
N MET A 20 -4.35 -2.16 2.45
CA MET A 20 -4.01 -2.35 1.05
C MET A 20 -2.56 -2.83 0.95
N ILE A 21 -2.32 -3.83 0.14
CA ILE A 21 -0.97 -4.31 -0.18
C ILE A 21 -0.67 -3.93 -1.63
N ALA A 22 0.39 -3.18 -1.85
CA ALA A 22 0.89 -2.83 -3.18
C ALA A 22 1.95 -3.83 -3.65
N GLY A 23 1.94 -4.14 -4.94
CA GLY A 23 2.95 -4.99 -5.57
C GLY A 23 2.67 -6.48 -5.44
N LEU A 24 1.42 -6.89 -5.38
CA LEU A 24 1.05 -8.32 -5.46
C LEU A 24 1.51 -8.90 -6.80
N PRO A 25 1.81 -10.22 -6.86
CA PRO A 25 2.19 -10.87 -8.10
C PRO A 25 1.17 -10.60 -9.22
N ASN A 26 1.67 -10.26 -10.40
CA ASN A 26 0.89 -9.95 -11.59
C ASN A 26 0.03 -8.67 -11.54
N GLU A 27 0.11 -7.87 -10.49
CA GLU A 27 -0.48 -6.53 -10.48
C GLU A 27 0.41 -5.51 -11.20
N ASN A 28 -0.24 -4.62 -11.93
CA ASN A 28 0.37 -3.44 -12.53
C ASN A 28 -0.11 -2.15 -11.82
N MET A 29 0.40 -0.99 -12.25
CA MET A 29 0.00 0.30 -11.68
C MET A 29 -1.51 0.52 -11.75
N THR A 30 -2.14 0.17 -12.87
CA THR A 30 -3.59 0.36 -13.07
C THR A 30 -4.40 -0.47 -12.08
N ASP A 31 -4.00 -1.72 -11.83
CA ASP A 31 -4.68 -2.59 -10.86
C ASP A 31 -4.62 -2.00 -9.45
N MET A 32 -3.46 -1.52 -9.04
CA MET A 32 -3.27 -0.90 -7.73
C MET A 32 -4.05 0.41 -7.60
N LEU A 33 -4.12 1.23 -8.65
CA LEU A 33 -4.93 2.46 -8.63
C LEU A 33 -6.42 2.17 -8.62
N ASN A 34 -6.89 1.17 -9.35
CA ASN A 34 -8.28 0.72 -9.28
C ASN A 34 -8.65 0.27 -7.85
N THR A 35 -7.74 -0.42 -7.16
CA THR A 35 -7.92 -0.80 -5.76
C THR A 35 -7.98 0.43 -4.85
N ALA A 36 -7.11 1.42 -5.07
CA ALA A 36 -7.13 2.68 -4.31
C ALA A 36 -8.44 3.45 -4.53
N ASP A 37 -8.90 3.57 -5.77
CA ASP A 37 -10.16 4.22 -6.12
C ASP A 37 -11.36 3.50 -5.48
N TYR A 38 -11.37 2.17 -5.51
CA TYR A 38 -12.40 1.38 -4.83
C TYR A 38 -12.43 1.66 -3.32
N ILE A 39 -11.26 1.66 -2.66
CA ILE A 39 -11.15 1.97 -1.23
C ILE A 39 -11.57 3.42 -0.95
N ALA A 40 -11.23 4.36 -1.81
CA ALA A 40 -11.60 5.77 -1.69
C ALA A 40 -13.13 5.97 -1.63
N HIS A 41 -13.90 5.09 -2.28
CA HIS A 41 -15.37 5.19 -2.37
C HIS A 41 -16.13 4.18 -1.49
N CYS A 42 -15.45 3.21 -0.86
CA CYS A 42 -16.11 2.17 -0.06
C CYS A 42 -16.67 2.69 1.29
N GLY A 43 -16.31 3.90 1.70
CA GLY A 43 -16.73 4.48 2.98
C GLY A 43 -15.81 4.16 4.16
N ALA A 44 -14.60 3.65 3.91
CA ALA A 44 -13.61 3.48 4.96
C ALA A 44 -13.17 4.82 5.56
N SER A 45 -12.90 4.83 6.86
CA SER A 45 -12.43 6.03 7.57
C SER A 45 -10.93 6.23 7.47
N GLY A 46 -10.19 5.19 7.14
CA GLY A 46 -8.76 5.22 7.02
C GLY A 46 -8.19 4.06 6.21
N ILE A 47 -6.92 4.18 5.88
CA ILE A 47 -6.17 3.19 5.10
C ILE A 47 -4.80 2.95 5.73
N LYS A 48 -4.33 1.71 5.63
CA LYS A 48 -2.92 1.33 5.82
C LYS A 48 -2.39 0.80 4.49
N ILE A 49 -1.45 1.53 3.89
CA ILE A 49 -0.78 1.13 2.66
C ILE A 49 0.47 0.35 3.04
N GLN A 50 0.59 -0.85 2.54
CA GLN A 50 1.73 -1.73 2.75
C GLN A 50 2.28 -2.19 1.39
N LEU A 51 3.55 -2.56 1.37
CA LEU A 51 4.11 -3.27 0.22
C LEU A 51 4.13 -4.77 0.48
N LEU A 52 4.16 -5.55 -0.59
CA LEU A 52 4.34 -6.99 -0.48
C LEU A 52 5.71 -7.30 0.11
N HIS A 53 5.75 -8.09 1.18
CA HIS A 53 6.95 -8.67 1.75
C HIS A 53 7.02 -10.16 1.45
N ILE A 54 8.16 -10.61 0.96
CA ILE A 54 8.45 -12.03 0.78
C ILE A 54 9.17 -12.52 2.04
N LEU A 55 8.55 -13.44 2.74
CA LEU A 55 9.08 -13.99 3.98
C LEU A 55 9.58 -15.41 3.78
N GLN A 56 10.73 -15.73 4.36
CA GLN A 56 11.30 -17.09 4.30
C GLN A 56 10.33 -18.11 4.88
N GLY A 57 10.27 -19.30 4.28
CA GLY A 57 9.42 -20.40 4.73
C GLY A 57 7.97 -20.33 4.23
N THR A 58 7.65 -19.42 3.31
CA THR A 58 6.32 -19.33 2.69
C THR A 58 6.33 -19.88 1.26
N ASP A 59 5.16 -20.28 0.77
CA ASP A 59 5.00 -20.71 -0.63
C ASP A 59 5.33 -19.57 -1.59
N LEU A 60 4.96 -18.35 -1.22
CA LEU A 60 5.27 -17.14 -2.00
C LEU A 60 6.78 -16.91 -2.14
N CYS A 61 7.56 -17.28 -1.11
CA CYS A 61 9.02 -17.23 -1.19
C CYS A 61 9.57 -18.26 -2.21
N GLN A 62 8.98 -19.45 -2.27
CA GLN A 62 9.36 -20.45 -3.26
C GLN A 62 9.08 -19.97 -4.70
N ASP A 63 7.94 -19.34 -4.91
CA ASP A 63 7.56 -18.79 -6.22
C ASP A 63 8.48 -17.63 -6.62
N TYR A 64 8.85 -16.77 -5.68
CA TYR A 64 9.83 -15.72 -5.88
C TYR A 64 11.21 -16.29 -6.24
N ASP A 65 11.68 -17.32 -5.54
CA ASP A 65 12.97 -17.98 -5.81
C ASP A 65 13.00 -18.67 -7.18
N LYS A 66 11.84 -19.13 -7.68
CA LYS A 66 11.67 -19.65 -9.05
C LYS A 66 11.60 -18.55 -10.12
N GLY A 67 11.58 -17.27 -9.73
CA GLY A 67 11.51 -16.16 -10.67
C GLY A 67 10.13 -15.96 -11.31
N LEU A 68 9.05 -16.42 -10.67
CA LEU A 68 7.69 -16.31 -11.22
C LEU A 68 7.15 -14.88 -11.17
N PHE A 69 7.70 -14.03 -10.31
CA PHE A 69 7.37 -12.60 -10.21
C PHE A 69 8.53 -11.82 -9.59
N ASN A 70 8.47 -10.49 -9.71
CA ASN A 70 9.44 -9.59 -9.10
C ASN A 70 8.77 -8.77 -7.99
N VAL A 71 9.55 -8.35 -6.99
CA VAL A 71 9.12 -7.36 -6.00
C VAL A 71 9.44 -5.95 -6.50
N LEU A 72 8.73 -4.95 -5.96
CA LEU A 72 8.95 -3.56 -6.30
C LEU A 72 10.32 -3.07 -5.82
N SER A 73 11.00 -2.28 -6.65
CA SER A 73 12.12 -1.45 -6.21
C SER A 73 11.62 -0.32 -5.30
N LEU A 74 12.53 0.33 -4.60
CA LEU A 74 12.18 1.51 -3.79
C LEU A 74 11.58 2.64 -4.64
N GLU A 75 12.14 2.87 -5.83
CA GLU A 75 11.66 3.90 -6.77
C GLU A 75 10.26 3.60 -7.27
N GLU A 76 10.01 2.36 -7.73
CA GLU A 76 8.68 1.91 -8.13
C GLU A 76 7.67 2.04 -6.99
N TYR A 77 8.07 1.69 -5.76
CA TYR A 77 7.19 1.84 -4.60
C TYR A 77 6.89 3.31 -4.28
N MET A 78 7.87 4.21 -4.38
CA MET A 78 7.64 5.64 -4.19
C MET A 78 6.62 6.20 -5.18
N ASP A 79 6.74 5.82 -6.45
CA ASP A 79 5.80 6.25 -7.50
C ASP A 79 4.39 5.71 -7.24
N ILE A 80 4.28 4.42 -6.95
CA ILE A 80 2.99 3.77 -6.67
C ILE A 80 2.33 4.36 -5.42
N ALA A 81 3.06 4.48 -4.32
CA ALA A 81 2.55 5.06 -3.08
C ALA A 81 2.10 6.50 -3.28
N GLY A 82 2.86 7.29 -4.05
CA GLY A 82 2.50 8.65 -4.42
C GLY A 82 1.21 8.71 -5.21
N GLN A 83 1.04 7.88 -6.23
CA GLN A 83 -0.19 7.82 -7.01
C GLN A 83 -1.39 7.39 -6.16
N ILE A 84 -1.23 6.35 -5.33
CA ILE A 84 -2.30 5.92 -4.40
C ILE A 84 -2.75 7.09 -3.53
N ILE A 85 -1.83 7.82 -2.90
CA ILE A 85 -2.15 8.98 -2.05
C ILE A 85 -2.94 10.05 -2.80
N THR A 86 -2.61 10.31 -4.06
CA THR A 86 -3.36 11.31 -4.85
C THR A 86 -4.82 10.92 -5.11
N HIS A 87 -5.14 9.64 -5.13
CA HIS A 87 -6.47 9.10 -5.40
C HIS A 87 -7.36 8.99 -4.14
N LEU A 88 -6.78 9.10 -2.95
CA LEU A 88 -7.53 8.98 -1.70
C LEU A 88 -8.29 10.27 -1.37
N PRO A 89 -9.46 10.19 -0.71
CA PRO A 89 -10.16 11.38 -0.21
C PRO A 89 -9.27 12.21 0.70
N PRO A 90 -9.34 13.55 0.64
CA PRO A 90 -8.51 14.42 1.48
C PRO A 90 -8.69 14.21 2.99
N ASP A 91 -9.85 13.72 3.41
CA ASP A 91 -10.22 13.49 4.81
C ASP A 91 -10.00 12.05 5.30
N MET A 92 -9.60 11.13 4.40
CA MET A 92 -9.27 9.76 4.80
C MET A 92 -7.95 9.73 5.60
N VAL A 93 -7.95 9.07 6.75
CA VAL A 93 -6.74 8.95 7.56
C VAL A 93 -5.80 7.89 6.99
N VAL A 94 -4.60 8.31 6.62
CA VAL A 94 -3.52 7.39 6.21
C VAL A 94 -2.71 6.99 7.44
N HIS A 95 -2.98 5.81 7.99
CA HIS A 95 -2.35 5.32 9.21
C HIS A 95 -0.93 4.81 8.99
N ARG A 96 -0.65 4.30 7.79
CA ARG A 96 0.64 3.71 7.44
C ARG A 96 0.84 3.81 5.93
N ILE A 97 2.08 4.05 5.54
CA ILE A 97 2.50 4.11 4.14
C ILE A 97 3.69 3.18 3.84
N THR A 98 4.15 2.45 4.84
CA THR A 98 5.23 1.46 4.70
C THR A 98 4.84 0.17 5.38
N GLY A 99 5.35 -0.96 4.87
CA GLY A 99 5.21 -2.24 5.54
C GLY A 99 6.13 -2.36 6.77
N ASP A 100 5.83 -3.33 7.62
CA ASP A 100 6.59 -3.64 8.83
C ASP A 100 6.67 -5.16 8.96
N GLY A 101 7.57 -5.76 8.18
CA GLY A 101 7.81 -7.20 8.19
C GLY A 101 8.89 -7.60 9.18
N PRO A 102 8.87 -8.85 9.70
CA PRO A 102 9.90 -9.36 10.58
C PRO A 102 11.24 -9.46 9.85
N LYS A 103 12.19 -8.62 10.24
CA LYS A 103 13.50 -8.49 9.57
C LYS A 103 14.29 -9.80 9.54
N SER A 104 14.13 -10.65 10.53
CA SER A 104 14.87 -11.92 10.66
C SER A 104 14.54 -12.95 9.57
N ILE A 105 13.35 -12.86 8.98
CA ILE A 105 12.87 -13.78 7.94
C ILE A 105 12.52 -13.05 6.63
N LEU A 106 12.82 -11.75 6.52
CA LEU A 106 12.57 -11.00 5.31
C LEU A 106 13.51 -11.46 4.18
N LYS A 107 12.94 -11.99 3.10
CA LYS A 107 13.65 -12.37 1.88
C LYS A 107 13.78 -11.19 0.92
N ALA A 108 12.66 -10.50 0.65
CA ALA A 108 12.59 -9.38 -0.28
C ALA A 108 11.35 -8.49 -0.02
N PRO A 109 11.36 -7.22 -0.39
CA PRO A 109 12.53 -6.45 -0.83
C PRO A 109 13.38 -6.00 0.39
N LEU A 110 14.68 -6.15 0.30
CA LEU A 110 15.59 -5.86 1.44
C LEU A 110 15.63 -4.39 1.83
N TRP A 111 15.39 -3.46 0.90
CA TRP A 111 15.34 -2.03 1.18
C TRP A 111 14.23 -1.67 2.17
N SER A 112 13.15 -2.45 2.24
CA SER A 112 12.03 -2.21 3.16
C SER A 112 12.39 -2.37 4.63
N SER A 113 13.50 -3.04 4.96
CA SER A 113 13.99 -3.19 6.32
C SER A 113 14.50 -1.90 6.95
N ASN A 114 14.86 -0.92 6.13
CA ASN A 114 15.29 0.42 6.58
C ASN A 114 14.13 1.42 6.53
N LYS A 115 13.23 1.32 7.49
CA LYS A 115 12.01 2.13 7.57
C LYS A 115 12.29 3.64 7.52
N LYS A 116 13.36 4.09 8.18
CA LYS A 116 13.73 5.51 8.20
C LYS A 116 14.12 6.00 6.81
N LEU A 117 14.92 5.23 6.08
CA LEU A 117 15.28 5.55 4.71
C LEU A 117 14.04 5.62 3.81
N VAL A 118 13.15 4.63 3.91
CA VAL A 118 11.92 4.58 3.10
C VAL A 118 11.05 5.80 3.35
N LEU A 119 10.78 6.16 4.61
CA LEU A 119 9.97 7.32 4.96
C LEU A 119 10.61 8.63 4.49
N ASN A 120 11.91 8.80 4.66
CA ASN A 120 12.62 9.99 4.18
C ASN A 120 12.56 10.10 2.64
N SER A 121 12.73 8.98 1.95
CA SER A 121 12.66 8.92 0.49
C SER A 121 11.26 9.24 -0.02
N LEU A 122 10.22 8.69 0.61
CA LEU A 122 8.82 9.01 0.28
C LEU A 122 8.51 10.50 0.50
N ASN A 123 8.89 11.06 1.65
CA ASN A 123 8.67 12.47 1.94
C ASN A 123 9.35 13.39 0.93
N LYS A 124 10.58 13.07 0.56
CA LYS A 124 11.33 13.80 -0.46
C LYS A 124 10.65 13.69 -1.83
N HIS A 125 10.29 12.48 -2.24
CA HIS A 125 9.60 12.21 -3.51
C HIS A 125 8.28 12.98 -3.60
N PHE A 126 7.48 12.97 -2.55
CA PHE A 126 6.19 13.68 -2.52
C PHE A 126 6.38 15.19 -2.63
N LYS A 127 7.36 15.74 -1.92
CA LYS A 127 7.68 17.16 -2.00
C LYS A 127 8.16 17.57 -3.39
N ASP A 128 9.11 16.82 -3.95
CA ASP A 128 9.74 17.14 -5.24
C ASP A 128 8.73 17.05 -6.41
N ASN A 129 7.72 16.18 -6.29
CA ASN A 129 6.71 15.94 -7.33
C ASN A 129 5.34 16.59 -7.01
N ASN A 130 5.27 17.43 -5.99
CA ASN A 130 4.01 18.06 -5.55
C ASN A 130 2.87 17.05 -5.34
N ILE A 131 3.19 15.92 -4.70
CA ILE A 131 2.23 14.86 -4.38
C ILE A 131 1.57 15.21 -3.06
N TYR A 132 0.24 15.28 -3.06
CA TYR A 132 -0.57 15.46 -1.87
C TYR A 132 -1.87 14.66 -1.96
N GLN A 133 -2.39 14.32 -0.81
CA GLN A 133 -3.60 13.51 -0.70
C GLN A 133 -4.80 14.24 -1.34
N GLY A 134 -5.52 13.53 -2.18
CA GLY A 134 -6.73 14.04 -2.82
C GLY A 134 -6.48 14.83 -4.11
N ARG A 135 -5.23 14.98 -4.57
CA ARG A 135 -4.95 15.73 -5.80
C ARG A 135 -5.73 15.22 -7.03
N ASN A 136 -5.91 13.92 -7.12
CA ASN A 136 -6.60 13.25 -8.24
C ASN A 136 -7.91 12.56 -7.79
N TYR A 137 -8.35 12.81 -6.55
CA TYR A 137 -9.61 12.24 -6.05
C TYR A 137 -10.81 12.89 -6.77
N VAL A 138 -11.73 12.04 -7.23
CA VAL A 138 -12.93 12.46 -7.98
C VAL A 138 -14.21 11.99 -7.27
#